data_092d74e2247703547cc280ef98bbbfa0
#
_entry.id   092d74e2247703547cc280ef98bbbfa0
#
_cell.length_a   1.000
_cell.length_b   1.000
_cell.length_c   1.000
_cell.angle_alpha   90.00
_cell.angle_beta   90.00
_cell.angle_gamma   90.00
#
_symmetry.space_group_name_H-M   'P 1'
#
loop_
_entity.id
_entity.type
_entity.pdbx_description
1 polymer ?
#
loop_
_entity_poly.entity_id
_entity_poly.type
_entity_poly.pdbx_seq_one_letter_code
_entity_poly.pdbx_strand_id
1 'polypeptide(L)'
;MNPLKKDKIVLYMHAGSGNHGCEAIANTVCRMLPKPAIVVTNSAEEDEAYSLKGLCTLVEEKKIRKNFFIHVYYYLKERLFHDPEAAMRYRFREVTGKNLRNLNISIGGDNYCYDLLLKDLKLANKMFREQGGKTVLLGCSIEPELLTDPDIIDDMKRYTCIIARESITWEALQDAGVKDSTYLIPDPAFLLNTVEKPVPEAFKEGNMVGLNLSPMAVENESVAGITMENYRALISHILDTTDMNIALIPHVGWKNNDDRTVLQSLYRDFSKTGRIVLIEDCSCEELKGYIARCRFFIGARTHSTIAAYSSLVPTLAVGYSVKARGIAKDLFGTWEDYVLPVQSLSRKGELIEGFEWLKEQEQAVRARLEKVMPAYLERTRQIGKTLGKLAD
;
A
#
# COMPACT_ATOMS: atom_id res chain seq x y z
N MET A 1 16.18 -33.54 8.90
CA MET A 1 15.23 -32.97 7.91
C MET A 1 15.18 -31.47 8.14
N ASN A 2 15.45 -30.66 7.11
CA ASN A 2 15.38 -29.20 7.23
C ASN A 2 13.92 -28.82 7.56
N PRO A 3 13.64 -28.13 8.67
CA PRO A 3 12.26 -27.78 9.10
C PRO A 3 11.52 -26.91 8.08
N LEU A 4 12.22 -26.40 7.08
CA LEU A 4 11.68 -25.60 5.98
C LEU A 4 10.96 -26.40 4.87
N LYS A 5 10.76 -27.72 4.99
CA LYS A 5 10.20 -28.59 3.93
C LYS A 5 8.76 -29.05 4.13
N LYS A 6 7.96 -28.45 5.02
CA LYS A 6 6.51 -28.73 5.13
C LYS A 6 5.71 -27.62 4.45
N ASP A 7 4.49 -27.94 4.03
CA ASP A 7 3.54 -27.00 3.44
C ASP A 7 3.40 -25.72 4.30
N LYS A 8 3.76 -24.58 3.74
CA LYS A 8 3.92 -23.30 4.44
C LYS A 8 3.04 -22.24 3.83
N ILE A 9 2.78 -21.21 4.62
CA ILE A 9 2.26 -19.94 4.11
C ILE A 9 3.45 -19.03 3.86
N VAL A 10 3.58 -18.60 2.62
CA VAL A 10 4.67 -17.73 2.14
C VAL A 10 4.08 -16.44 1.63
N LEU A 11 4.44 -15.32 2.24
CA LEU A 11 4.15 -13.98 1.73
C LEU A 11 5.34 -13.55 0.87
N TYR A 12 5.10 -13.12 -0.36
CA TYR A 12 6.15 -12.71 -1.29
C TYR A 12 5.79 -11.38 -1.98
N MET A 13 6.74 -10.78 -2.67
CA MET A 13 6.66 -9.41 -3.21
C MET A 13 6.46 -8.35 -2.12
N HIS A 14 6.93 -8.62 -0.92
CA HIS A 14 7.04 -7.61 0.13
C HIS A 14 8.26 -6.73 -0.16
N ALA A 15 8.01 -5.46 -0.39
CA ALA A 15 9.07 -4.53 -0.80
C ALA A 15 9.94 -4.04 0.37
N GLY A 16 9.48 -4.22 1.62
CA GLY A 16 10.15 -3.81 2.85
C GLY A 16 9.32 -2.80 3.66
N SER A 17 9.56 -2.77 4.97
CA SER A 17 8.80 -1.96 5.93
C SER A 17 9.12 -0.47 5.90
N GLY A 18 10.20 -0.04 5.25
CA GLY A 18 10.43 1.38 4.98
C GLY A 18 9.40 2.02 4.05
N ASN A 19 8.51 1.20 3.46
CA ASN A 19 7.20 1.61 3.00
C ASN A 19 6.16 1.11 4.01
N HIS A 20 5.66 2.00 4.85
CA HIS A 20 4.72 1.66 5.92
C HIS A 20 3.37 1.13 5.41
N GLY A 21 3.05 1.33 4.14
CA GLY A 21 1.95 0.66 3.48
C GLY A 21 2.21 -0.84 3.27
N CYS A 22 3.41 -1.21 2.80
CA CYS A 22 3.83 -2.61 2.68
C CYS A 22 3.93 -3.27 4.06
N GLU A 23 4.45 -2.54 5.05
CA GLU A 23 4.49 -2.96 6.45
C GLU A 23 3.09 -3.24 6.98
N ALA A 24 2.13 -2.31 6.79
CA ALA A 24 0.76 -2.44 7.25
C ALA A 24 0.04 -3.67 6.66
N ILE A 25 0.22 -3.93 5.36
CA ILE A 25 -0.32 -5.12 4.72
C ILE A 25 0.29 -6.39 5.34
N ALA A 26 1.61 -6.47 5.40
CA ALA A 26 2.31 -7.65 5.92
C ALA A 26 1.96 -7.92 7.40
N ASN A 27 1.98 -6.88 8.24
CA ASN A 27 1.60 -6.94 9.65
C ASN A 27 0.18 -7.50 9.81
N THR A 28 -0.79 -6.89 9.15
CA THR A 28 -2.19 -7.25 9.30
C THR A 28 -2.48 -8.65 8.77
N VAL A 29 -1.90 -9.01 7.62
CA VAL A 29 -2.07 -10.35 7.03
C VAL A 29 -1.46 -11.41 7.96
N CYS A 30 -0.25 -11.21 8.47
CA CYS A 30 0.38 -12.15 9.40
C CYS A 30 -0.48 -12.40 10.66
N ARG A 31 -1.15 -11.36 11.19
CA ARG A 31 -2.05 -11.50 12.35
C ARG A 31 -3.35 -12.25 12.03
N MET A 32 -3.80 -12.24 10.78
CA MET A 32 -5.03 -12.93 10.35
C MET A 32 -4.80 -14.41 9.97
N LEU A 33 -3.56 -14.82 9.74
CA LEU A 33 -3.25 -16.19 9.30
C LEU A 33 -3.39 -17.21 10.44
N PRO A 34 -3.87 -18.44 10.14
CA PRO A 34 -4.08 -19.48 11.15
C PRO A 34 -2.78 -20.07 11.72
N LYS A 35 -1.65 -19.85 11.05
CA LYS A 35 -0.31 -20.29 11.46
C LYS A 35 0.75 -19.28 11.02
N PRO A 36 1.93 -19.26 11.67
CA PRO A 36 3.01 -18.33 11.31
C PRO A 36 3.41 -18.44 9.84
N ALA A 37 3.60 -17.28 9.20
CA ALA A 37 4.04 -17.18 7.82
C ALA A 37 5.55 -16.96 7.70
N ILE A 38 6.07 -17.28 6.51
CA ILE A 38 7.36 -16.79 6.04
C ILE A 38 7.10 -15.56 5.18
N VAL A 39 7.72 -14.44 5.51
CA VAL A 39 7.71 -13.24 4.67
C VAL A 39 9.04 -13.18 3.92
N VAL A 40 8.97 -13.27 2.59
CA VAL A 40 10.14 -13.07 1.73
C VAL A 40 10.26 -11.58 1.45
N THR A 41 11.34 -10.99 1.91
CA THR A 41 11.55 -9.55 1.95
C THR A 41 12.81 -9.10 1.23
N ASN A 42 12.85 -7.84 0.87
CA ASN A 42 14.04 -7.18 0.32
C ASN A 42 15.11 -6.88 1.39
N SER A 43 14.71 -6.68 2.66
CA SER A 43 15.60 -6.41 3.79
C SER A 43 14.97 -6.87 5.10
N ALA A 44 15.49 -7.95 5.65
CA ALA A 44 15.04 -8.45 6.95
C ALA A 44 15.40 -7.47 8.09
N GLU A 45 16.56 -6.78 7.98
CA GLU A 45 16.99 -5.78 8.97
C GLU A 45 15.99 -4.60 9.03
N GLU A 46 15.52 -4.12 7.87
CA GLU A 46 14.52 -3.07 7.80
C GLU A 46 13.19 -3.52 8.44
N ASP A 47 12.74 -4.73 8.12
CA ASP A 47 11.48 -5.26 8.66
C ASP A 47 11.55 -5.53 10.17
N GLU A 48 12.72 -5.94 10.69
CA GLU A 48 12.94 -6.12 12.13
C GLU A 48 12.98 -4.80 12.90
N ALA A 49 13.29 -3.69 12.24
CA ALA A 49 13.29 -2.36 12.86
C ALA A 49 11.87 -1.83 13.14
N TYR A 50 10.86 -2.39 12.47
CA TYR A 50 9.47 -1.97 12.56
C TYR A 50 8.54 -3.08 13.11
N SER A 51 7.28 -3.08 12.73
CA SER A 51 6.23 -3.91 13.34
C SER A 51 6.23 -5.39 12.95
N LEU A 52 7.09 -5.84 12.04
CA LEU A 52 7.16 -7.25 11.64
C LEU A 52 8.04 -8.11 12.58
N LYS A 53 8.80 -7.50 13.46
CA LYS A 53 9.65 -8.19 14.42
C LYS A 53 8.86 -9.15 15.30
N GLY A 54 9.24 -10.43 15.25
CA GLY A 54 8.60 -11.48 16.06
C GLY A 54 7.21 -11.92 15.59
N LEU A 55 6.65 -11.30 14.54
CA LEU A 55 5.32 -11.62 14.00
C LEU A 55 5.36 -12.75 12.97
N CYS A 56 6.46 -12.87 12.24
CA CYS A 56 6.65 -13.84 11.17
C CYS A 56 8.11 -14.30 11.09
N THR A 57 8.39 -15.26 10.21
CA THR A 57 9.76 -15.63 9.86
C THR A 57 10.20 -14.80 8.66
N LEU A 58 11.18 -13.92 8.84
CA LEU A 58 11.72 -13.11 7.76
C LEU A 58 12.80 -13.88 6.99
N VAL A 59 12.73 -13.86 5.66
CA VAL A 59 13.70 -14.47 4.75
C VAL A 59 14.03 -13.48 3.65
N GLU A 60 15.30 -13.11 3.53
CA GLU A 60 15.71 -12.22 2.44
C GLU A 60 15.71 -12.92 1.09
N GLU A 61 15.14 -12.28 0.10
CA GLU A 61 15.25 -12.71 -1.29
C GLU A 61 16.70 -12.61 -1.80
N LYS A 62 17.10 -13.53 -2.67
CA LYS A 62 18.45 -13.52 -3.24
C LYS A 62 18.54 -12.52 -4.38
N LYS A 63 19.38 -11.50 -4.20
CA LYS A 63 19.56 -10.42 -5.19
C LYS A 63 20.56 -10.84 -6.27
N ILE A 64 20.05 -11.19 -7.46
CA ILE A 64 20.87 -11.62 -8.61
C ILE A 64 21.87 -10.55 -9.03
N ARG A 65 21.44 -9.27 -9.03
CA ARG A 65 22.28 -8.14 -9.48
C ARG A 65 23.44 -7.80 -8.55
N LYS A 66 23.48 -8.32 -7.30
CA LYS A 66 24.59 -8.06 -6.37
C LYS A 66 25.87 -8.82 -6.75
N ASN A 67 25.79 -9.86 -7.60
CA ASN A 67 26.95 -10.65 -8.02
C ASN A 67 26.97 -10.76 -9.54
N PHE A 68 28.01 -10.22 -10.16
CA PHE A 68 28.18 -10.18 -11.62
C PHE A 68 28.12 -11.59 -12.25
N PHE A 69 28.79 -12.58 -11.68
CA PHE A 69 28.81 -13.94 -12.23
C PHE A 69 27.44 -14.61 -12.14
N ILE A 70 26.71 -14.39 -11.05
CA ILE A 70 25.35 -14.88 -10.87
C ILE A 70 24.42 -14.20 -11.88
N HIS A 71 24.57 -12.89 -12.09
CA HIS A 71 23.80 -12.14 -13.06
C HIS A 71 24.01 -12.67 -14.49
N VAL A 72 25.28 -12.84 -14.91
CA VAL A 72 25.63 -13.39 -16.22
C VAL A 72 25.11 -14.83 -16.39
N TYR A 73 25.25 -15.68 -15.36
CA TYR A 73 24.74 -17.05 -15.40
C TYR A 73 23.23 -17.10 -15.66
N TYR A 74 22.41 -16.32 -14.94
CA TYR A 74 20.96 -16.32 -15.13
C TYR A 74 20.54 -15.63 -16.42
N TYR A 75 21.27 -14.61 -16.87
CA TYR A 75 21.07 -14.03 -18.20
C TYR A 75 21.30 -15.07 -19.32
N LEU A 76 22.35 -15.87 -19.24
CA LEU A 76 22.60 -16.96 -20.18
C LEU A 76 21.56 -18.06 -20.09
N LYS A 77 21.10 -18.40 -18.90
CA LYS A 77 19.99 -19.36 -18.69
C LYS A 77 18.74 -18.92 -19.43
N GLU A 78 18.34 -17.66 -19.31
CA GLU A 78 17.19 -17.10 -20.03
C GLU A 78 17.40 -17.12 -21.55
N ARG A 79 18.56 -16.66 -22.02
CA ARG A 79 18.85 -16.47 -23.45
C ARG A 79 19.14 -17.76 -24.22
N LEU A 80 19.96 -18.65 -23.63
CA LEU A 80 20.46 -19.86 -24.32
C LEU A 80 19.62 -21.09 -24.01
N PHE A 81 19.07 -21.19 -22.81
CA PHE A 81 18.32 -22.37 -22.37
C PHE A 81 16.81 -22.10 -22.28
N HIS A 82 16.34 -20.91 -22.65
CA HIS A 82 14.93 -20.51 -22.60
C HIS A 82 14.25 -20.81 -21.26
N ASP A 83 14.99 -20.61 -20.13
CA ASP A 83 14.53 -20.83 -18.77
C ASP A 83 14.42 -19.51 -17.99
N PRO A 84 13.37 -18.71 -18.25
CA PRO A 84 13.19 -17.40 -17.62
C PRO A 84 12.87 -17.53 -16.11
N GLU A 85 12.31 -18.68 -15.67
CA GLU A 85 11.99 -18.88 -14.25
C GLU A 85 13.23 -19.21 -13.41
N ALA A 86 14.38 -19.55 -14.03
CA ALA A 86 15.61 -19.86 -13.27
C ALA A 86 16.00 -18.73 -12.32
N ALA A 87 15.84 -17.48 -12.74
CA ALA A 87 16.09 -16.30 -11.94
C ALA A 87 15.14 -16.22 -10.73
N MET A 88 13.85 -16.51 -10.95
CA MET A 88 12.85 -16.54 -9.87
C MET A 88 13.10 -17.68 -8.89
N ARG A 89 13.44 -18.88 -9.37
CA ARG A 89 13.83 -20.01 -8.51
C ARG A 89 15.05 -19.69 -7.64
N TYR A 90 16.00 -18.92 -8.13
CA TYR A 90 17.12 -18.46 -7.32
C TYR A 90 16.69 -17.40 -6.31
N ARG A 91 15.93 -16.39 -6.74
CA ARG A 91 15.42 -15.31 -5.89
C ARG A 91 14.67 -15.86 -4.67
N PHE A 92 13.79 -16.85 -4.89
CA PHE A 92 12.94 -17.46 -3.87
C PHE A 92 13.45 -18.84 -3.39
N ARG A 93 14.73 -19.17 -3.57
CA ARG A 93 15.28 -20.52 -3.32
C ARG A 93 15.03 -21.06 -1.91
N GLU A 94 14.86 -20.19 -0.91
CA GLU A 94 14.62 -20.60 0.49
C GLU A 94 13.19 -21.12 0.71
N VAL A 95 12.27 -20.77 -0.18
CA VAL A 95 10.85 -21.15 -0.11
C VAL A 95 10.38 -21.94 -1.34
N THR A 96 11.29 -22.28 -2.26
CA THR A 96 11.02 -23.07 -3.46
C THR A 96 11.54 -24.49 -3.34
N GLY A 97 10.91 -25.45 -4.05
CA GLY A 97 11.35 -26.85 -4.10
C GLY A 97 10.34 -27.72 -4.82
N LYS A 98 10.76 -28.93 -5.24
CA LYS A 98 9.84 -29.88 -5.90
C LYS A 98 8.77 -30.37 -4.91
N ASN A 99 7.52 -30.36 -5.35
CA ASN A 99 6.36 -30.86 -4.60
C ASN A 99 6.09 -30.13 -3.26
N LEU A 100 6.42 -28.83 -3.19
CA LEU A 100 6.00 -27.99 -2.08
C LEU A 100 4.58 -27.47 -2.33
N ARG A 101 3.63 -27.89 -1.52
CA ARG A 101 2.24 -27.44 -1.58
C ARG A 101 2.03 -26.15 -0.76
N ASN A 102 2.97 -25.21 -0.85
CA ASN A 102 2.87 -23.93 -0.16
C ASN A 102 1.66 -23.13 -0.62
N LEU A 103 1.08 -22.38 0.30
CA LEU A 103 0.22 -21.25 -0.02
C LEU A 103 1.09 -20.02 -0.21
N ASN A 104 1.26 -19.58 -1.45
CA ASN A 104 2.10 -18.44 -1.81
C ASN A 104 1.22 -17.22 -2.05
N ILE A 105 1.39 -16.16 -1.25
CA ILE A 105 0.54 -14.97 -1.24
C ILE A 105 1.39 -13.78 -1.67
N SER A 106 1.06 -13.20 -2.83
CA SER A 106 1.60 -11.92 -3.29
C SER A 106 0.90 -10.79 -2.54
N ILE A 107 1.65 -10.04 -1.71
CA ILE A 107 1.09 -9.03 -0.79
C ILE A 107 1.39 -7.58 -1.17
N GLY A 108 1.99 -7.32 -2.30
CA GLY A 108 2.19 -5.96 -2.79
C GLY A 108 0.90 -5.42 -3.40
N GLY A 109 0.19 -4.53 -2.73
CA GLY A 109 -1.08 -3.97 -3.20
C GLY A 109 -1.01 -3.29 -4.58
N ASP A 110 0.16 -2.85 -4.99
CA ASP A 110 0.44 -2.16 -6.25
C ASP A 110 1.16 -3.05 -7.27
N ASN A 111 1.19 -4.35 -7.07
CA ASN A 111 2.00 -5.27 -7.85
C ASN A 111 1.72 -5.18 -9.36
N TYR A 112 0.46 -5.10 -9.78
CA TYR A 112 0.07 -4.97 -11.18
C TYR A 112 -0.23 -3.50 -11.60
N CYS A 113 0.28 -2.52 -10.87
CA CYS A 113 0.18 -1.10 -11.23
C CYS A 113 1.42 -0.59 -11.98
N TYR A 114 2.52 -1.35 -12.03
CA TYR A 114 3.80 -0.90 -12.58
C TYR A 114 4.38 -1.92 -13.55
N ASP A 115 4.65 -1.52 -14.79
CA ASP A 115 5.19 -2.36 -15.87
C ASP A 115 6.48 -3.09 -15.47
N LEU A 116 7.36 -2.43 -14.70
CA LEU A 116 8.63 -2.99 -14.26
C LEU A 116 8.50 -4.27 -13.42
N LEU A 117 7.36 -4.46 -12.75
CA LEU A 117 7.11 -5.62 -11.90
C LEU A 117 6.35 -6.74 -12.61
N LEU A 118 5.66 -6.46 -13.71
CA LEU A 118 4.77 -7.41 -14.37
C LEU A 118 5.47 -8.70 -14.79
N LYS A 119 6.69 -8.60 -15.35
CA LYS A 119 7.49 -9.79 -15.74
C LYS A 119 7.78 -10.67 -14.53
N ASP A 120 8.26 -10.09 -13.44
CA ASP A 120 8.63 -10.82 -12.23
C ASP A 120 7.42 -11.47 -11.56
N LEU A 121 6.29 -10.77 -11.53
CA LEU A 121 5.03 -11.27 -10.97
C LEU A 121 4.51 -12.48 -11.76
N LYS A 122 4.41 -12.37 -13.09
CA LYS A 122 4.01 -13.48 -13.98
C LYS A 122 4.92 -14.70 -13.82
N LEU A 123 6.24 -14.49 -13.78
CA LEU A 123 7.21 -15.58 -13.61
C LEU A 123 7.11 -16.23 -12.22
N ALA A 124 6.94 -15.44 -11.16
CA ALA A 124 6.79 -15.96 -9.80
C ALA A 124 5.48 -16.77 -9.65
N ASN A 125 4.36 -16.24 -10.13
CA ASN A 125 3.08 -16.94 -10.13
C ASN A 125 3.17 -18.27 -10.86
N LYS A 126 3.67 -18.29 -12.09
CA LYS A 126 3.88 -19.49 -12.90
C LYS A 126 4.76 -20.50 -12.16
N MET A 127 5.93 -20.07 -11.68
CA MET A 127 6.88 -20.91 -10.97
C MET A 127 6.26 -21.59 -9.73
N PHE A 128 5.56 -20.86 -8.88
CA PHE A 128 4.94 -21.43 -7.68
C PHE A 128 3.82 -22.42 -8.03
N ARG A 129 3.05 -22.14 -9.09
CA ARG A 129 2.01 -23.06 -9.59
C ARG A 129 2.60 -24.36 -10.13
N GLU A 130 3.66 -24.29 -10.93
CA GLU A 130 4.35 -25.48 -11.49
C GLU A 130 5.01 -26.35 -10.40
N GLN A 131 5.36 -25.77 -9.25
CA GLN A 131 5.85 -26.51 -8.10
C GLN A 131 4.75 -27.19 -7.27
N GLY A 132 3.47 -27.04 -7.67
CA GLY A 132 2.31 -27.63 -6.99
C GLY A 132 1.73 -26.75 -5.88
N GLY A 133 2.22 -25.51 -5.72
CA GLY A 133 1.71 -24.56 -4.74
C GLY A 133 0.38 -23.91 -5.19
N LYS A 134 -0.37 -23.42 -4.21
CA LYS A 134 -1.48 -22.47 -4.44
C LYS A 134 -0.92 -21.06 -4.48
N THR A 135 -1.46 -20.17 -5.34
CA THR A 135 -1.06 -18.75 -5.41
C THR A 135 -2.25 -17.83 -5.17
N VAL A 136 -2.03 -16.78 -4.38
CA VAL A 136 -3.03 -15.75 -4.08
C VAL A 136 -2.45 -14.40 -4.44
N LEU A 137 -3.23 -13.59 -5.15
CA LEU A 137 -2.96 -12.16 -5.33
C LEU A 137 -3.82 -11.40 -4.32
N LEU A 138 -3.20 -10.84 -3.28
CA LEU A 138 -3.90 -10.26 -2.15
C LEU A 138 -3.87 -8.73 -2.17
N GLY A 139 -5.05 -8.13 -2.04
CA GLY A 139 -5.20 -6.69 -1.87
C GLY A 139 -4.75 -5.89 -3.10
N CYS A 140 -4.93 -6.45 -4.30
CA CYS A 140 -4.49 -5.81 -5.53
C CYS A 140 -5.41 -4.65 -5.95
N SER A 141 -4.78 -3.65 -6.58
CA SER A 141 -5.43 -2.71 -7.50
C SER A 141 -4.75 -2.84 -8.85
N ILE A 142 -5.52 -2.91 -9.91
CA ILE A 142 -5.06 -3.12 -11.28
C ILE A 142 -5.73 -2.04 -12.14
N GLU A 143 -4.93 -1.28 -12.90
CA GLU A 143 -5.50 -0.35 -13.87
C GLU A 143 -6.29 -1.14 -14.93
N PRO A 144 -7.56 -0.80 -15.21
CA PRO A 144 -8.43 -1.56 -16.12
C PRO A 144 -7.81 -1.78 -17.50
N GLU A 145 -7.00 -0.84 -17.99
CA GLU A 145 -6.32 -0.90 -19.27
C GLU A 145 -5.36 -2.09 -19.37
N LEU A 146 -4.73 -2.51 -18.27
CA LEU A 146 -3.86 -3.68 -18.25
C LEU A 146 -4.63 -4.99 -18.47
N LEU A 147 -5.90 -5.05 -18.10
CA LEU A 147 -6.76 -6.22 -18.28
C LEU A 147 -7.31 -6.35 -19.71
N THR A 148 -6.78 -5.59 -20.65
CA THR A 148 -6.95 -5.79 -22.11
C THR A 148 -5.83 -6.63 -22.71
N ASP A 149 -4.70 -6.82 -22.00
CA ASP A 149 -3.58 -7.67 -22.45
C ASP A 149 -3.89 -9.16 -22.17
N PRO A 150 -3.96 -10.02 -23.22
CA PRO A 150 -4.20 -11.45 -23.04
C PRO A 150 -3.19 -12.15 -22.12
N ASP A 151 -1.92 -11.74 -22.14
CA ASP A 151 -0.87 -12.33 -21.28
C ASP A 151 -1.11 -12.04 -19.81
N ILE A 152 -1.66 -10.86 -19.48
CA ILE A 152 -2.02 -10.49 -18.10
C ILE A 152 -3.28 -11.24 -17.68
N ILE A 153 -4.29 -11.31 -18.55
CA ILE A 153 -5.52 -12.07 -18.29
C ILE A 153 -5.20 -13.55 -18.04
N ASP A 154 -4.33 -14.15 -18.82
CA ASP A 154 -3.91 -15.54 -18.65
C ASP A 154 -3.14 -15.75 -17.34
N ASP A 155 -2.34 -14.77 -16.92
CA ASP A 155 -1.67 -14.84 -15.63
C ASP A 155 -2.68 -14.71 -14.47
N MET A 156 -3.66 -13.79 -14.57
CA MET A 156 -4.75 -13.69 -13.59
C MET A 156 -5.50 -15.01 -13.43
N LYS A 157 -5.82 -15.70 -14.51
CA LYS A 157 -6.49 -17.01 -14.50
C LYS A 157 -5.66 -18.13 -13.84
N ARG A 158 -4.33 -17.97 -13.71
CA ARG A 158 -3.46 -18.92 -13.01
C ARG A 158 -3.54 -18.83 -11.49
N TYR A 159 -3.92 -17.67 -10.95
CA TYR A 159 -4.08 -17.53 -9.51
C TYR A 159 -5.17 -18.45 -8.96
N THR A 160 -4.91 -19.10 -7.84
CA THR A 160 -5.91 -19.88 -7.11
C THR A 160 -6.99 -18.98 -6.53
N CYS A 161 -6.60 -17.76 -6.14
CA CYS A 161 -7.49 -16.75 -5.56
C CYS A 161 -6.94 -15.36 -5.83
N ILE A 162 -7.82 -14.43 -6.19
CA ILE A 162 -7.53 -13.01 -6.32
C ILE A 162 -8.44 -12.27 -5.35
N ILE A 163 -7.86 -11.41 -4.52
CA ILE A 163 -8.58 -10.53 -3.62
C ILE A 163 -8.33 -9.09 -4.09
N ALA A 164 -9.27 -8.57 -4.88
CA ALA A 164 -9.30 -7.17 -5.28
C ALA A 164 -9.77 -6.33 -4.09
N ARG A 165 -9.02 -5.25 -3.78
CA ARG A 165 -9.30 -4.42 -2.59
C ARG A 165 -10.34 -3.34 -2.81
N GLU A 166 -10.73 -3.05 -4.06
CA GLU A 166 -11.71 -2.04 -4.42
C GLU A 166 -12.50 -2.44 -5.68
N SER A 167 -13.68 -1.83 -5.84
CA SER A 167 -14.65 -2.26 -6.84
C SER A 167 -14.22 -2.05 -8.28
N ILE A 168 -13.44 -1.01 -8.60
CA ILE A 168 -13.00 -0.74 -9.98
C ILE A 168 -12.14 -1.90 -10.50
N THR A 169 -11.16 -2.34 -9.73
CA THR A 169 -10.34 -3.52 -10.06
C THR A 169 -11.18 -4.79 -10.14
N TRP A 170 -12.09 -4.99 -9.19
CA TRP A 170 -12.95 -6.17 -9.18
C TRP A 170 -13.86 -6.23 -10.42
N GLU A 171 -14.52 -5.12 -10.77
CA GLU A 171 -15.35 -4.99 -11.96
C GLU A 171 -14.52 -5.28 -13.24
N ALA A 172 -13.34 -4.69 -13.37
CA ALA A 172 -12.46 -4.91 -14.50
C ALA A 172 -12.01 -6.39 -14.64
N LEU A 173 -11.73 -7.08 -13.53
CA LEU A 173 -11.43 -8.52 -13.55
C LEU A 173 -12.65 -9.35 -14.00
N GLN A 174 -13.88 -8.98 -13.55
CA GLN A 174 -15.11 -9.64 -14.00
C GLN A 174 -15.30 -9.48 -15.51
N ASP A 175 -15.09 -8.27 -16.04
CA ASP A 175 -15.24 -7.95 -17.46
C ASP A 175 -14.18 -8.66 -18.31
N ALA A 176 -12.97 -8.82 -17.79
CA ALA A 176 -11.89 -9.62 -18.43
C ALA A 176 -12.12 -11.15 -18.34
N GLY A 177 -13.23 -11.61 -17.74
CA GLY A 177 -13.55 -13.03 -17.64
C GLY A 177 -12.77 -13.79 -16.55
N VAL A 178 -12.22 -13.07 -15.55
CA VAL A 178 -11.55 -13.65 -14.38
C VAL A 178 -12.52 -13.62 -13.19
N LYS A 179 -13.50 -14.55 -13.18
CA LYS A 179 -14.66 -14.50 -12.26
C LYS A 179 -14.53 -15.46 -11.07
N ASP A 180 -14.28 -16.73 -11.34
CA ASP A 180 -14.49 -17.82 -10.38
C ASP A 180 -13.56 -17.78 -9.16
N SER A 181 -12.39 -17.16 -9.28
CA SER A 181 -11.37 -17.06 -8.22
C SER A 181 -11.20 -15.65 -7.65
N THR A 182 -12.08 -14.71 -8.00
CA THR A 182 -11.93 -13.29 -7.67
C THR A 182 -12.96 -12.83 -6.65
N TYR A 183 -12.46 -12.22 -5.57
CA TYR A 183 -13.25 -11.71 -4.46
C TYR A 183 -13.03 -10.21 -4.29
N LEU A 184 -14.08 -9.46 -3.99
CA LEU A 184 -13.99 -8.06 -3.57
C LEU A 184 -13.95 -8.01 -2.03
N ILE A 185 -12.76 -7.85 -1.47
CA ILE A 185 -12.54 -7.71 -0.02
C ILE A 185 -11.59 -6.53 0.21
N PRO A 186 -11.96 -5.57 1.09
CA PRO A 186 -11.16 -4.38 1.32
C PRO A 186 -9.72 -4.68 1.74
N ASP A 187 -8.84 -3.69 1.56
CA ASP A 187 -7.41 -3.78 1.88
C ASP A 187 -7.19 -4.22 3.34
N PRO A 188 -6.30 -5.20 3.59
CA PRO A 188 -6.03 -5.67 4.95
C PRO A 188 -5.60 -4.55 5.91
N ALA A 189 -4.94 -3.49 5.43
CA ALA A 189 -4.49 -2.38 6.27
C ALA A 189 -5.63 -1.61 6.96
N PHE A 190 -6.88 -1.78 6.55
CA PHE A 190 -8.03 -1.26 7.31
C PHE A 190 -8.11 -1.85 8.72
N LEU A 191 -7.61 -3.08 8.92
CA LEU A 191 -7.57 -3.76 10.24
C LEU A 191 -6.27 -3.53 11.01
N LEU A 192 -5.37 -2.68 10.51
CA LEU A 192 -4.13 -2.34 11.22
C LEU A 192 -4.45 -1.79 12.61
N ASN A 193 -3.75 -2.26 13.63
CA ASN A 193 -3.87 -1.70 14.97
C ASN A 193 -3.42 -0.24 15.01
N THR A 194 -3.89 0.46 16.02
CA THR A 194 -3.48 1.83 16.33
C THR A 194 -2.62 1.81 17.58
N VAL A 195 -1.41 2.36 17.52
CA VAL A 195 -0.49 2.52 18.66
C VAL A 195 -0.27 4.00 18.92
N GLU A 196 -0.63 4.45 20.10
CA GLU A 196 -0.42 5.85 20.49
C GLU A 196 1.02 6.09 20.95
N LYS A 197 1.59 7.19 20.48
CA LYS A 197 2.88 7.73 20.97
C LYS A 197 2.67 9.10 21.57
N PRO A 198 3.58 9.53 22.46
CA PRO A 198 3.61 10.92 22.93
C PRO A 198 3.65 11.87 21.71
N VAL A 199 2.87 12.92 21.78
CA VAL A 199 2.80 13.93 20.72
C VAL A 199 3.79 15.06 20.98
N PRO A 200 4.38 15.65 19.91
CA PRO A 200 5.15 16.90 20.03
C PRO A 200 4.26 18.05 20.54
N GLU A 201 4.86 19.07 21.18
CA GLU A 201 4.15 20.20 21.77
C GLU A 201 3.18 20.91 20.78
N ALA A 202 3.60 21.06 19.52
CA ALA A 202 2.76 21.70 18.49
C ALA A 202 1.62 20.79 18.00
N PHE A 203 1.55 19.53 18.40
CA PHE A 203 0.50 18.61 18.01
C PHE A 203 -0.70 18.74 18.97
N LYS A 204 -1.78 19.34 18.50
CA LYS A 204 -3.02 19.54 19.26
C LYS A 204 -4.08 18.53 18.84
N GLU A 205 -4.27 17.48 19.62
CA GLU A 205 -5.23 16.42 19.32
C GLU A 205 -6.62 16.98 19.04
N GLY A 206 -7.28 16.45 17.99
CA GLY A 206 -8.60 16.89 17.55
C GLY A 206 -8.63 18.25 16.86
N ASN A 207 -7.51 18.99 16.81
CA ASN A 207 -7.38 20.28 16.10
C ASN A 207 -6.15 20.30 15.18
N MET A 208 -5.88 19.16 14.53
CA MET A 208 -4.76 18.97 13.59
C MET A 208 -5.28 18.70 12.17
N VAL A 209 -4.60 19.25 11.18
CA VAL A 209 -4.68 18.80 9.80
C VAL A 209 -3.44 17.96 9.51
N GLY A 210 -3.61 16.65 9.33
CA GLY A 210 -2.54 15.76 8.91
C GLY A 210 -2.31 15.89 7.41
N LEU A 211 -1.05 16.10 7.00
CA LEU A 211 -0.66 16.16 5.60
C LEU A 211 0.39 15.10 5.29
N ASN A 212 0.15 14.32 4.25
CA ASN A 212 1.14 13.42 3.67
C ASN A 212 1.34 13.79 2.20
N LEU A 213 2.58 13.94 1.80
CA LEU A 213 3.00 14.17 0.41
C LEU A 213 4.14 13.24 0.08
N SER A 214 4.19 12.74 -1.14
CA SER A 214 5.24 11.85 -1.60
C SER A 214 5.98 12.39 -2.82
N PRO A 215 7.28 12.06 -3.00
CA PRO A 215 7.99 12.34 -4.25
C PRO A 215 7.25 11.79 -5.48
N MET A 216 6.68 10.59 -5.39
CA MET A 216 5.90 10.01 -6.50
C MET A 216 4.68 10.87 -6.89
N ALA A 217 4.01 11.51 -5.95
CA ALA A 217 2.90 12.40 -6.29
C ALA A 217 3.40 13.63 -7.06
N VAL A 218 4.55 14.18 -6.66
CA VAL A 218 5.19 15.30 -7.37
C VAL A 218 5.68 14.86 -8.76
N GLU A 219 6.24 13.68 -8.90
CA GLU A 219 6.72 13.14 -10.19
C GLU A 219 5.58 12.84 -11.19
N ASN A 220 4.36 12.58 -10.69
CA ASN A 220 3.18 12.27 -11.52
C ASN A 220 2.32 13.50 -11.85
N GLU A 221 2.75 14.71 -11.48
CA GLU A 221 2.05 15.93 -11.83
C GLU A 221 2.14 16.26 -13.33
N SER A 222 1.08 16.84 -13.90
CA SER A 222 1.07 17.26 -15.31
C SER A 222 1.67 18.65 -15.52
N VAL A 223 1.66 19.50 -14.48
CA VAL A 223 2.24 20.85 -14.49
C VAL A 223 3.35 20.91 -13.46
N ALA A 224 4.58 21.14 -13.89
CA ALA A 224 5.76 21.09 -13.04
C ALA A 224 5.67 22.06 -11.83
N GLY A 225 5.87 21.51 -10.61
CA GLY A 225 5.86 22.27 -9.35
C GLY A 225 4.47 22.54 -8.77
N ILE A 226 3.40 22.25 -9.51
CA ILE A 226 2.04 22.61 -9.11
C ILE A 226 1.60 21.90 -7.82
N THR A 227 2.04 20.68 -7.61
CA THR A 227 1.71 19.92 -6.38
C THR A 227 2.29 20.61 -5.16
N MET A 228 3.57 20.93 -5.18
CA MET A 228 4.24 21.63 -4.08
C MET A 228 3.65 23.03 -3.84
N GLU A 229 3.29 23.76 -4.91
CA GLU A 229 2.62 25.07 -4.81
C GLU A 229 1.25 24.96 -4.14
N ASN A 230 0.47 23.92 -4.47
CA ASN A 230 -0.82 23.65 -3.85
C ASN A 230 -0.68 23.30 -2.37
N TYR A 231 0.29 22.47 -1.97
CA TYR A 231 0.52 22.17 -0.56
C TYR A 231 0.98 23.42 0.23
N ARG A 232 1.87 24.25 -0.31
CA ARG A 232 2.26 25.54 0.32
C ARG A 232 1.07 26.48 0.48
N ALA A 233 0.24 26.59 -0.56
CA ALA A 233 -0.95 27.41 -0.51
C ALA A 233 -1.95 26.91 0.53
N LEU A 234 -2.17 25.62 0.59
CA LEU A 234 -3.04 24.98 1.59
C LEU A 234 -2.53 25.23 3.03
N ILE A 235 -1.23 25.05 3.27
CA ILE A 235 -0.62 25.30 4.59
C ILE A 235 -0.82 26.76 4.99
N SER A 236 -0.48 27.73 4.11
CA SER A 236 -0.74 29.15 4.41
C SER A 236 -2.21 29.40 4.71
N HIS A 237 -3.12 28.89 3.89
CA HIS A 237 -4.55 29.09 4.06
C HIS A 237 -5.04 28.56 5.42
N ILE A 238 -4.65 27.35 5.81
CA ILE A 238 -5.02 26.78 7.12
C ILE A 238 -4.51 27.65 8.27
N LEU A 239 -3.25 28.08 8.20
CA LEU A 239 -2.63 28.90 9.24
C LEU A 239 -3.25 30.30 9.34
N ASP A 240 -3.68 30.89 8.22
CA ASP A 240 -4.23 32.24 8.16
C ASP A 240 -5.72 32.30 8.51
N THR A 241 -6.48 31.24 8.20
CA THR A 241 -7.96 31.24 8.29
C THR A 241 -8.52 30.40 9.41
N THR A 242 -7.70 29.59 10.09
CA THR A 242 -8.13 28.68 11.16
C THR A 242 -7.19 28.72 12.36
N ASP A 243 -7.59 28.12 13.47
CA ASP A 243 -6.74 27.87 14.65
C ASP A 243 -6.10 26.47 14.66
N MET A 244 -6.33 25.66 13.61
CA MET A 244 -5.78 24.32 13.48
C MET A 244 -4.28 24.32 13.27
N ASN A 245 -3.59 23.37 13.88
CA ASN A 245 -2.18 23.11 13.64
C ASN A 245 -2.02 22.02 12.54
N ILE A 246 -0.81 21.88 12.03
CA ILE A 246 -0.50 20.98 10.90
C ILE A 246 0.50 19.92 11.34
N ALA A 247 0.22 18.67 11.04
CA ALA A 247 1.15 17.55 11.19
C ALA A 247 1.57 17.04 9.79
N LEU A 248 2.85 17.15 9.48
CA LEU A 248 3.45 16.54 8.29
C LEU A 248 3.84 15.10 8.65
N ILE A 249 3.19 14.12 8.02
CA ILE A 249 3.28 12.70 8.41
C ILE A 249 3.89 11.91 7.24
N PRO A 250 5.16 11.45 7.33
CA PRO A 250 5.76 10.58 6.32
C PRO A 250 5.14 9.19 6.34
N HIS A 251 5.17 8.49 5.22
CA HIS A 251 4.68 7.12 5.10
C HIS A 251 5.61 6.20 4.30
N VAL A 252 6.66 6.74 3.70
CA VAL A 252 7.75 6.01 3.05
C VAL A 252 9.07 6.69 3.37
N GLY A 253 10.05 5.89 3.84
CA GLY A 253 11.40 6.33 4.21
C GLY A 253 12.51 5.79 3.31
N TRP A 254 12.21 5.23 2.13
CA TRP A 254 13.24 4.69 1.23
C TRP A 254 14.07 5.79 0.56
N LYS A 255 15.38 5.59 0.49
CA LYS A 255 16.37 6.55 -0.03
C LYS A 255 15.97 7.27 -1.33
N ASN A 256 15.31 6.57 -2.25
CA ASN A 256 14.94 7.12 -3.57
C ASN A 256 13.46 7.53 -3.65
N ASN A 257 12.70 7.38 -2.57
CA ASN A 257 11.27 7.70 -2.52
C ASN A 257 10.86 8.09 -1.09
N ASP A 258 11.64 8.97 -0.46
CA ASP A 258 11.49 9.37 0.94
C ASP A 258 10.55 10.56 1.05
N ASP A 259 9.38 10.35 1.65
CA ASP A 259 8.39 11.40 1.89
C ASP A 259 8.97 12.57 2.70
N ARG A 260 9.94 12.29 3.59
CA ARG A 260 10.59 13.31 4.43
C ARG A 260 11.27 14.38 3.59
N THR A 261 11.75 14.07 2.39
CA THR A 261 12.42 15.05 1.52
C THR A 261 11.50 16.21 1.13
N VAL A 262 10.28 15.91 0.70
CA VAL A 262 9.27 16.93 0.32
C VAL A 262 8.63 17.56 1.55
N LEU A 263 8.36 16.76 2.61
CA LEU A 263 7.78 17.25 3.85
C LEU A 263 8.72 18.18 4.62
N GLN A 264 10.02 17.92 4.65
CA GLN A 264 11.02 18.84 5.23
C GLN A 264 11.11 20.17 4.51
N SER A 265 10.88 20.20 3.18
CA SER A 265 10.80 21.45 2.45
C SER A 265 9.63 22.30 2.95
N LEU A 266 8.43 21.69 3.06
CA LEU A 266 7.25 22.35 3.61
C LEU A 266 7.47 22.79 5.06
N TYR A 267 8.04 21.92 5.90
CA TYR A 267 8.33 22.26 7.30
C TYR A 267 9.24 23.49 7.42
N ARG A 268 10.33 23.55 6.64
CA ARG A 268 11.24 24.70 6.67
C ARG A 268 10.56 26.03 6.31
N ASP A 269 9.62 25.98 5.36
CA ASP A 269 8.91 27.18 4.90
C ASP A 269 8.02 27.76 6.02
N PHE A 270 7.45 26.91 6.90
CA PHE A 270 6.42 27.31 7.87
C PHE A 270 6.79 27.07 9.37
N SER A 271 7.93 26.48 9.68
CA SER A 271 8.31 26.13 11.06
C SER A 271 8.30 27.30 12.04
N LYS A 272 8.61 28.51 11.56
CA LYS A 272 8.61 29.73 12.40
C LYS A 272 7.23 30.12 12.94
N THR A 273 6.16 29.55 12.40
CA THR A 273 4.79 29.83 12.87
C THR A 273 4.50 29.17 14.24
N GLY A 274 5.29 28.14 14.63
CA GLY A 274 5.04 27.33 15.82
C GLY A 274 3.80 26.42 15.75
N ARG A 275 3.12 26.39 14.57
CA ARG A 275 1.86 25.66 14.38
C ARG A 275 1.96 24.50 13.41
N ILE A 276 3.16 24.10 13.02
CA ILE A 276 3.44 22.96 12.17
C ILE A 276 4.46 22.03 12.84
N VAL A 277 4.26 20.74 12.70
CA VAL A 277 5.18 19.72 13.19
C VAL A 277 5.46 18.70 12.10
N LEU A 278 6.71 18.26 12.02
CA LEU A 278 7.11 17.11 11.18
C LEU A 278 7.21 15.88 12.11
N ILE A 279 6.39 14.88 11.84
CA ILE A 279 6.42 13.62 12.58
C ILE A 279 7.64 12.82 12.16
N GLU A 280 8.35 12.30 13.14
CA GLU A 280 9.49 11.41 12.93
C GLU A 280 9.01 10.06 12.37
N ASP A 281 9.91 9.39 11.67
CA ASP A 281 9.69 8.06 11.14
C ASP A 281 9.46 7.04 12.27
N CYS A 282 8.43 6.22 12.13
CA CYS A 282 8.07 5.19 13.10
C CYS A 282 7.20 4.12 12.42
N SER A 283 6.82 3.06 13.16
CA SER A 283 6.05 1.95 12.59
C SER A 283 4.69 2.39 12.03
N CYS A 284 4.14 1.58 11.11
CA CYS A 284 2.82 1.84 10.51
C CYS A 284 1.71 1.97 11.57
N GLU A 285 1.76 1.20 12.67
CA GLU A 285 0.79 1.25 13.76
C GLU A 285 0.89 2.58 14.52
N GLU A 286 2.10 3.10 14.73
CA GLU A 286 2.36 4.39 15.39
C GLU A 286 2.01 5.58 14.50
N LEU A 287 2.33 5.51 13.18
CA LEU A 287 1.90 6.52 12.21
C LEU A 287 0.37 6.61 12.14
N LYS A 288 -0.32 5.45 12.16
CA LYS A 288 -1.78 5.42 12.29
C LYS A 288 -2.25 6.10 13.58
N GLY A 289 -1.51 5.96 14.68
CA GLY A 289 -1.80 6.63 15.96
C GLY A 289 -1.76 8.16 15.86
N TYR A 290 -0.83 8.74 15.10
CA TYR A 290 -0.82 10.19 14.82
C TYR A 290 -1.97 10.60 13.90
N ILE A 291 -2.21 9.85 12.82
CA ILE A 291 -3.28 10.12 11.86
C ILE A 291 -4.66 10.09 12.55
N ALA A 292 -4.91 9.11 13.40
CA ALA A 292 -6.18 8.93 14.10
C ALA A 292 -6.55 10.11 15.02
N ARG A 293 -5.56 10.90 15.47
CA ARG A 293 -5.74 12.09 16.33
C ARG A 293 -5.85 13.40 15.54
N CYS A 294 -5.81 13.34 14.21
CA CYS A 294 -6.09 14.48 13.36
C CYS A 294 -7.61 14.72 13.22
N ARG A 295 -7.98 15.99 13.03
CA ARG A 295 -9.35 16.37 12.69
C ARG A 295 -9.65 16.12 11.22
N PHE A 296 -8.68 16.45 10.35
CA PHE A 296 -8.70 16.23 8.91
C PHE A 296 -7.39 15.58 8.45
N PHE A 297 -7.44 14.89 7.32
CA PHE A 297 -6.26 14.33 6.70
C PHE A 297 -6.25 14.58 5.17
N ILE A 298 -5.11 15.04 4.63
CA ILE A 298 -4.89 15.16 3.20
C ILE A 298 -3.67 14.31 2.85
N GLY A 299 -3.86 13.22 2.10
CA GLY A 299 -2.81 12.21 1.92
C GLY A 299 -2.59 11.78 0.48
N ALA A 300 -1.30 11.68 0.07
CA ALA A 300 -0.89 11.19 -1.24
C ALA A 300 -0.58 9.67 -1.24
N ARG A 301 -0.27 9.08 -0.08
CA ARG A 301 -0.04 7.64 0.06
C ARG A 301 -1.34 6.92 0.40
N THR A 302 -1.70 5.92 -0.40
CA THR A 302 -2.95 5.15 -0.22
C THR A 302 -3.10 4.60 1.21
N HIS A 303 -2.03 4.05 1.80
CA HIS A 303 -2.12 3.47 3.13
C HIS A 303 -2.19 4.51 4.25
N SER A 304 -1.71 5.74 4.03
CA SER A 304 -1.96 6.84 4.95
C SER A 304 -3.44 7.27 4.93
N THR A 305 -4.07 7.29 3.75
CA THR A 305 -5.52 7.57 3.65
C THR A 305 -6.36 6.42 4.20
N ILE A 306 -5.94 5.15 4.04
CA ILE A 306 -6.59 3.99 4.68
C ILE A 306 -6.51 4.09 6.20
N ALA A 307 -5.36 4.49 6.75
CA ALA A 307 -5.20 4.74 8.18
C ALA A 307 -6.18 5.82 8.69
N ALA A 308 -6.36 6.89 7.93
CA ALA A 308 -7.30 7.97 8.24
C ALA A 308 -8.76 7.50 8.14
N TYR A 309 -9.18 6.88 7.05
CA TYR A 309 -10.54 6.35 6.88
C TYR A 309 -10.91 5.34 7.97
N SER A 310 -10.00 4.38 8.26
CA SER A 310 -10.25 3.36 9.29
C SER A 310 -10.25 3.93 10.72
N SER A 311 -9.78 5.14 10.90
CA SER A 311 -9.83 5.92 12.14
C SER A 311 -10.93 6.99 12.14
N LEU A 312 -11.85 6.94 11.17
CA LEU A 312 -12.99 7.85 11.03
C LEU A 312 -12.59 9.32 10.83
N VAL A 313 -11.42 9.58 10.29
CA VAL A 313 -10.91 10.94 10.01
C VAL A 313 -11.37 11.36 8.62
N PRO A 314 -12.10 12.48 8.47
CA PRO A 314 -12.42 13.07 7.18
C PRO A 314 -11.16 13.32 6.36
N THR A 315 -11.13 12.77 5.12
CA THR A 315 -9.90 12.66 4.34
C THR A 315 -10.13 13.05 2.88
N LEU A 316 -9.22 13.90 2.36
CA LEU A 316 -9.05 14.16 0.94
C LEU A 316 -7.82 13.38 0.43
N ALA A 317 -8.01 12.50 -0.52
CA ALA A 317 -6.90 11.77 -1.13
C ALA A 317 -6.32 12.54 -2.32
N VAL A 318 -5.00 12.77 -2.33
CA VAL A 318 -4.29 13.34 -3.48
C VAL A 318 -3.75 12.16 -4.30
N GLY A 319 -4.60 11.61 -5.17
CA GLY A 319 -4.36 10.34 -5.83
C GLY A 319 -3.68 10.46 -7.20
N TYR A 320 -2.94 9.43 -7.61
CA TYR A 320 -2.33 9.35 -8.95
C TYR A 320 -2.67 8.05 -9.70
N SER A 321 -3.56 7.23 -9.14
CA SER A 321 -3.94 5.92 -9.71
C SER A 321 -5.35 5.49 -9.31
N VAL A 322 -5.84 4.39 -9.88
CA VAL A 322 -7.17 3.82 -9.63
C VAL A 322 -7.45 3.54 -8.14
N LYS A 323 -6.45 3.24 -7.33
CA LYS A 323 -6.57 2.87 -5.91
C LYS A 323 -7.38 3.87 -5.08
N ALA A 324 -7.00 5.13 -5.16
CA ALA A 324 -7.65 6.18 -4.39
C ALA A 324 -9.13 6.33 -4.81
N ARG A 325 -9.39 6.32 -6.12
CA ARG A 325 -10.75 6.42 -6.67
C ARG A 325 -11.62 5.22 -6.28
N GLY A 326 -11.07 4.00 -6.40
CA GLY A 326 -11.81 2.79 -6.06
C GLY A 326 -12.18 2.71 -4.57
N ILE A 327 -11.24 3.00 -3.67
CA ILE A 327 -11.49 3.00 -2.23
C ILE A 327 -12.53 4.08 -1.86
N ALA A 328 -12.41 5.30 -2.41
CA ALA A 328 -13.38 6.36 -2.16
C ALA A 328 -14.78 5.99 -2.69
N LYS A 329 -14.87 5.45 -3.92
CA LYS A 329 -16.14 4.93 -4.49
C LYS A 329 -16.79 3.91 -3.56
N ASP A 330 -16.00 2.98 -3.00
CA ASP A 330 -16.54 1.94 -2.12
C ASP A 330 -17.02 2.48 -0.76
N LEU A 331 -16.36 3.50 -0.21
CA LEU A 331 -16.72 4.10 1.07
C LEU A 331 -17.88 5.09 0.95
N PHE A 332 -17.87 5.94 -0.09
CA PHE A 332 -18.75 7.08 -0.20
C PHE A 332 -19.82 6.94 -1.30
N GLY A 333 -19.66 5.97 -2.22
CA GLY A 333 -20.53 5.78 -3.38
C GLY A 333 -20.07 6.54 -4.62
N THR A 334 -19.15 7.49 -4.46
CA THR A 334 -18.47 8.24 -5.51
C THR A 334 -17.03 8.53 -5.07
N TRP A 335 -16.16 8.88 -6.00
CA TRP A 335 -14.82 9.36 -5.69
C TRP A 335 -14.67 10.89 -5.91
N GLU A 336 -15.60 11.51 -6.64
CA GLU A 336 -15.63 12.96 -6.85
C GLU A 336 -15.66 13.65 -5.49
N ASP A 337 -14.95 14.77 -5.37
CA ASP A 337 -14.72 15.55 -4.15
C ASP A 337 -13.86 14.88 -3.06
N TYR A 338 -13.80 13.54 -3.01
CA TYR A 338 -12.97 12.80 -2.04
C TYR A 338 -11.56 12.51 -2.54
N VAL A 339 -11.37 12.55 -3.85
CA VAL A 339 -10.06 12.31 -4.50
C VAL A 339 -9.76 13.44 -5.46
N LEU A 340 -8.63 14.09 -5.25
CA LEU A 340 -8.06 15.04 -6.18
C LEU A 340 -6.93 14.36 -6.96
N PRO A 341 -7.10 14.03 -8.25
CA PRO A 341 -6.05 13.42 -9.04
C PRO A 341 -4.89 14.41 -9.24
N VAL A 342 -3.68 14.01 -8.91
CA VAL A 342 -2.47 14.84 -9.06
C VAL A 342 -2.30 15.33 -10.51
N GLN A 343 -2.64 14.46 -11.48
CA GLN A 343 -2.56 14.80 -12.90
C GLN A 343 -3.55 15.89 -13.33
N SER A 344 -4.61 16.14 -12.57
CA SER A 344 -5.59 17.19 -12.88
C SER A 344 -5.23 18.55 -12.29
N LEU A 345 -4.23 18.61 -11.39
CA LEU A 345 -3.77 19.87 -10.82
C LEU A 345 -3.21 20.77 -11.91
N SER A 346 -3.79 21.95 -12.09
CA SER A 346 -3.47 22.90 -13.16
C SER A 346 -3.22 24.31 -12.67
N ARG A 347 -3.72 24.66 -11.47
CA ARG A 347 -3.59 25.99 -10.86
C ARG A 347 -3.38 25.89 -9.35
N LYS A 348 -2.80 26.93 -8.80
CA LYS A 348 -2.66 27.12 -7.36
C LYS A 348 -4.04 27.27 -6.70
N GLY A 349 -4.25 26.59 -5.57
CA GLY A 349 -5.46 26.72 -4.74
C GLY A 349 -6.47 25.60 -4.89
N GLU A 350 -6.28 24.63 -5.80
CA GLU A 350 -7.21 23.50 -5.95
C GLU A 350 -7.26 22.62 -4.70
N LEU A 351 -6.13 22.47 -3.99
CA LEU A 351 -6.12 21.78 -2.69
C LEU A 351 -6.83 22.59 -1.59
N ILE A 352 -6.86 23.93 -1.68
CA ILE A 352 -7.65 24.77 -0.77
C ILE A 352 -9.14 24.53 -0.99
N GLU A 353 -9.57 24.47 -2.25
CA GLU A 353 -10.96 24.19 -2.59
C GLU A 353 -11.43 22.84 -2.06
N GLY A 354 -10.60 21.79 -2.27
CA GLY A 354 -10.88 20.46 -1.73
C GLY A 354 -10.90 20.42 -0.20
N PHE A 355 -10.01 21.16 0.48
CA PHE A 355 -10.00 21.27 1.93
C PHE A 355 -11.22 22.02 2.48
N GLU A 356 -11.62 23.16 1.86
CA GLU A 356 -12.80 23.91 2.28
C GLU A 356 -14.06 23.06 2.11
N TRP A 357 -14.20 22.35 0.98
CA TRP A 357 -15.29 21.39 0.80
C TRP A 357 -15.29 20.32 1.92
N LEU A 358 -14.13 19.70 2.20
CA LEU A 358 -14.02 18.69 3.24
C LEU A 358 -14.40 19.23 4.63
N LYS A 359 -14.02 20.50 4.91
CA LYS A 359 -14.32 21.18 6.16
C LYS A 359 -15.82 21.46 6.27
N GLU A 360 -16.47 21.90 5.20
CA GLU A 360 -17.94 22.12 5.15
C GLU A 360 -18.70 20.81 5.32
N GLN A 361 -18.17 19.70 4.79
CA GLN A 361 -18.77 18.36 4.86
C GLN A 361 -18.30 17.53 6.06
N GLU A 362 -17.52 18.09 7.00
CA GLU A 362 -16.89 17.33 8.09
C GLU A 362 -17.84 16.34 8.78
N GLN A 363 -18.99 16.84 9.22
CA GLN A 363 -19.97 16.02 9.95
C GLN A 363 -20.58 14.92 9.07
N ALA A 364 -20.90 15.23 7.81
CA ALA A 364 -21.48 14.28 6.87
C ALA A 364 -20.49 13.17 6.51
N VAL A 365 -19.22 13.52 6.25
CA VAL A 365 -18.14 12.58 5.94
C VAL A 365 -17.86 11.67 7.14
N ARG A 366 -17.76 12.24 8.35
CA ARG A 366 -17.56 11.47 9.58
C ARG A 366 -18.71 10.50 9.84
N ALA A 367 -19.94 10.98 9.79
CA ALA A 367 -21.14 10.14 9.96
C ALA A 367 -21.22 9.02 8.90
N ARG A 368 -20.82 9.31 7.67
CA ARG A 368 -20.73 8.28 6.62
C ARG A 368 -19.69 7.21 6.95
N LEU A 369 -18.50 7.60 7.37
CA LEU A 369 -17.45 6.66 7.80
C LEU A 369 -17.90 5.82 8.99
N GLU A 370 -18.48 6.43 10.03
CA GLU A 370 -19.05 5.72 11.20
C GLU A 370 -20.08 4.67 10.79
N LYS A 371 -20.93 5.00 9.82
CA LYS A 371 -21.98 4.10 9.31
C LYS A 371 -21.42 2.92 8.51
N VAL A 372 -20.42 3.15 7.66
CA VAL A 372 -19.94 2.11 6.71
C VAL A 372 -18.80 1.28 7.27
N MET A 373 -17.96 1.85 8.14
CA MET A 373 -16.72 1.23 8.60
C MET A 373 -16.94 -0.10 9.32
N PRO A 374 -17.93 -0.30 10.21
CA PRO A 374 -18.12 -1.60 10.86
C PRO A 374 -18.30 -2.76 9.88
N ALA A 375 -19.15 -2.59 8.86
CA ALA A 375 -19.38 -3.61 7.83
C ALA A 375 -18.15 -3.77 6.92
N TYR A 376 -17.44 -2.68 6.64
CA TYR A 376 -16.23 -2.66 5.83
C TYR A 376 -15.10 -3.46 6.50
N LEU A 377 -14.87 -3.26 7.81
CA LEU A 377 -13.92 -4.02 8.61
C LEU A 377 -14.30 -5.50 8.74
N GLU A 378 -15.59 -5.83 8.89
CA GLU A 378 -16.02 -7.24 8.93
C GLU A 378 -15.79 -7.94 7.59
N ARG A 379 -16.01 -7.25 6.47
CA ARG A 379 -15.62 -7.77 5.14
C ARG A 379 -14.11 -8.00 5.07
N THR A 380 -13.29 -7.08 5.57
CA THR A 380 -11.82 -7.22 5.57
C THR A 380 -11.39 -8.47 6.36
N ARG A 381 -12.04 -8.80 7.47
CA ARG A 381 -11.74 -10.03 8.25
C ARG A 381 -11.99 -11.33 7.45
N GLN A 382 -12.76 -11.29 6.37
CA GLN A 382 -12.94 -12.45 5.50
C GLN A 382 -11.65 -12.89 4.81
N ILE A 383 -10.63 -12.02 4.69
CA ILE A 383 -9.30 -12.39 4.21
C ILE A 383 -8.76 -13.58 5.00
N GLY A 384 -8.75 -13.51 6.34
CA GLY A 384 -8.25 -14.59 7.20
C GLY A 384 -9.03 -15.90 7.01
N LYS A 385 -10.36 -15.83 6.87
CA LYS A 385 -11.20 -16.99 6.60
C LYS A 385 -10.91 -17.63 5.23
N THR A 386 -10.71 -16.78 4.20
CA THR A 386 -10.40 -17.24 2.83
C THR A 386 -9.03 -17.88 2.76
N LEU A 387 -8.01 -17.23 3.35
CA LEU A 387 -6.65 -17.76 3.38
C LEU A 387 -6.55 -19.02 4.24
N GLY A 388 -7.29 -19.11 5.34
CA GLY A 388 -7.37 -20.32 6.17
C GLY A 388 -7.85 -21.53 5.37
N LYS A 389 -8.98 -21.40 4.65
CA LYS A 389 -9.49 -22.47 3.76
C LYS A 389 -8.52 -22.89 2.66
N LEU A 390 -7.67 -21.97 2.19
CA LEU A 390 -6.67 -22.29 1.17
C LEU A 390 -5.41 -22.93 1.76
N ALA A 391 -5.14 -22.72 3.06
CA ALA A 391 -3.98 -23.25 3.77
C ALA A 391 -4.17 -24.69 4.26
N ASP A 392 -5.40 -25.17 4.30
CA ASP A 392 -5.80 -26.55 4.53
C ASP A 392 -5.74 -27.36 3.22
#